data_833a6a7412cf581cb3943d5b687c35c3
#
_entry.id   833a6a7412cf581cb3943d5b687c35c3
#
_cell.length_a   1.000
_cell.length_b   1.000
_cell.length_c   1.000
_cell.angle_alpha   90.00
_cell.angle_beta   90.00
_cell.angle_gamma   90.00
#
_symmetry.space_group_name_H-M   'P 1'
#
loop_
_entity.id
_entity.type
_entity.pdbx_description
1 polymer ?
#
loop_
_entity_poly.entity_id
_entity_poly.type
_entity_poly.pdbx_seq_one_letter_code
_entity_poly.pdbx_strand_id
1 'polypeptide(L)'
;DSLPNVPLLMTTPPGSYDSFRKSRRRRTYSINPRTAIAVETMRRFADDNGLAVWDMYEAVGGRQRACLNWQEAKLMRPDHVHYLPEGYVLQGELFYQALLKAYNDYVGY
;
A
#
# COMPACT_ATOMS: atom_id res chain seq x y z
N ASP A 1 -19.26 17.01 9.81
CA ASP A 1 -18.35 15.96 10.28
C ASP A 1 -19.04 15.11 11.35
N SER A 2 -19.31 13.86 11.02
CA SER A 2 -20.09 12.97 11.90
C SER A 2 -19.24 12.39 13.07
N LEU A 3 -17.91 12.50 13.01
CA LEU A 3 -17.00 11.94 14.01
C LEU A 3 -15.88 12.93 14.36
N PRO A 4 -16.22 14.13 14.92
CA PRO A 4 -15.25 15.21 15.05
C PRO A 4 -14.11 14.93 16.04
N ASN A 5 -14.28 13.99 16.97
CA ASN A 5 -13.28 13.70 18.01
C ASN A 5 -12.58 12.37 17.83
N VAL A 6 -12.75 11.71 16.69
CA VAL A 6 -12.10 10.44 16.41
C VAL A 6 -10.86 10.69 15.56
N PRO A 7 -9.68 10.29 16.03
CA PRO A 7 -8.48 10.39 15.21
C PRO A 7 -8.57 9.44 14.02
N LEU A 8 -8.04 9.89 12.86
CA LEU A 8 -8.06 9.10 11.64
C LEU A 8 -6.63 8.82 11.18
N LEU A 9 -6.40 7.59 10.78
CA LEU A 9 -5.16 7.15 10.16
C LEU A 9 -5.48 6.60 8.78
N MET A 10 -4.85 7.16 7.76
CA MET A 10 -4.98 6.66 6.39
C MET A 10 -3.82 5.73 6.07
N THR A 11 -4.08 4.69 5.31
CA THR A 11 -3.03 3.85 4.76
C THR A 11 -3.11 3.87 3.25
N THR A 12 -1.96 3.97 2.58
CA THR A 12 -1.93 3.90 1.12
C THR A 12 -1.97 2.45 0.67
N PRO A 13 -2.44 2.17 -0.56
CA PRO A 13 -2.46 0.81 -1.08
C PRO A 13 -1.05 0.32 -1.44
N PRO A 14 -0.83 -0.99 -1.43
CA PRO A 14 0.50 -1.54 -1.73
C PRO A 14 0.87 -1.58 -3.21
N GLY A 15 -0.06 -1.26 -4.10
CA GLY A 15 0.17 -1.36 -5.53
C GLY A 15 -0.43 -2.63 -6.13
N SER A 16 -0.55 -2.61 -7.44
CA SER A 16 -1.08 -3.74 -8.20
C SER A 16 -0.59 -3.67 -9.64
N TYR A 17 -0.82 -4.76 -10.39
CA TYR A 17 -0.57 -4.79 -11.83
C TYR A 17 -1.86 -4.55 -12.59
N ASP A 18 -1.75 -3.91 -13.76
CA ASP A 18 -2.77 -3.97 -14.79
C ASP A 18 -2.52 -5.19 -15.67
N SER A 19 -3.59 -5.82 -16.12
CA SER A 19 -3.48 -6.93 -17.04
C SER A 19 -4.12 -6.58 -18.37
N PHE A 20 -3.43 -6.91 -19.45
CA PHE A 20 -3.93 -6.71 -20.81
C PHE A 20 -3.99 -8.04 -21.52
N ARG A 21 -5.11 -8.30 -22.16
CA ARG A 21 -5.30 -9.54 -22.91
C ARG A 21 -4.87 -9.32 -24.35
N LYS A 22 -3.67 -9.81 -24.72
CA LYS A 22 -3.17 -9.75 -26.08
C LYS A 22 -3.83 -10.76 -27.03
N SER A 23 -4.25 -11.91 -26.49
CA SER A 23 -4.92 -12.98 -27.22
C SER A 23 -5.69 -13.85 -26.24
N ARG A 24 -6.46 -14.84 -26.77
CA ARG A 24 -7.20 -15.78 -25.90
C ARG A 24 -6.32 -16.53 -24.91
N ARG A 25 -5.03 -16.65 -25.19
CA ARG A 25 -4.08 -17.47 -24.40
C ARG A 25 -3.00 -16.65 -23.69
N ARG A 26 -2.94 -15.33 -23.93
CA ARG A 26 -1.84 -14.52 -23.41
C ARG A 26 -2.34 -13.28 -22.70
N ARG A 27 -1.94 -13.14 -21.45
CA ARG A 27 -2.07 -11.87 -20.71
C ARG A 27 -0.69 -11.31 -20.48
N THR A 28 -0.59 -10.01 -20.58
CA THR A 28 0.60 -9.27 -20.14
C THR A 28 0.24 -8.45 -18.94
N TYR A 29 1.21 -8.23 -18.08
CA TYR A 29 1.04 -7.49 -16.84
C TYR A 29 2.02 -6.33 -16.83
N SER A 30 1.55 -5.17 -16.39
CA SER A 30 2.38 -4.00 -16.17
C SER A 30 1.95 -3.33 -14.87
N ILE A 31 2.88 -2.62 -14.23
CA ILE A 31 2.57 -1.94 -12.98
C ILE A 31 1.51 -0.89 -13.26
N ASN A 32 0.45 -0.87 -12.42
CA ASN A 32 -0.63 0.10 -12.55
C ASN A 32 -0.12 1.48 -12.17
N PRO A 33 -0.02 2.43 -13.12
CA PRO A 33 0.51 3.75 -12.82
C PRO A 33 -0.44 4.60 -11.99
N ARG A 34 -1.73 4.25 -11.96
CA ARG A 34 -2.73 4.99 -11.21
C ARG A 34 -2.56 4.84 -9.71
N THR A 35 -1.94 3.76 -9.25
CA THR A 35 -1.66 3.58 -7.82
C THR A 35 -0.76 4.70 -7.29
N ALA A 36 0.31 5.04 -8.00
CA ALA A 36 1.20 6.12 -7.58
C ALA A 36 0.49 7.46 -7.49
N ILE A 37 -0.42 7.73 -8.44
CA ILE A 37 -1.22 8.96 -8.45
C ILE A 37 -2.16 8.98 -7.26
N ALA A 38 -2.85 7.87 -6.99
CA ALA A 38 -3.74 7.75 -5.84
C ALA A 38 -3.00 7.96 -4.52
N VAL A 39 -1.81 7.37 -4.39
CA VAL A 39 -0.97 7.51 -3.19
C VAL A 39 -0.61 8.98 -2.96
N GLU A 40 -0.15 9.67 -4.01
CA GLU A 40 0.20 11.09 -3.90
C GLU A 40 -1.00 11.93 -3.49
N THR A 41 -2.17 11.66 -4.09
CA THR A 41 -3.41 12.35 -3.75
C THR A 41 -3.81 12.12 -2.28
N MET A 42 -3.69 10.88 -1.81
CA MET A 42 -3.98 10.55 -0.41
C MET A 42 -3.05 11.26 0.55
N ARG A 43 -1.75 11.29 0.25
CA ARG A 43 -0.76 11.97 1.08
C ARG A 43 -1.03 13.48 1.15
N ARG A 44 -1.34 14.07 0.00
CA ARG A 44 -1.68 15.50 -0.06
C ARG A 44 -2.94 15.82 0.72
N PHE A 45 -3.96 14.98 0.59
CA PHE A 45 -5.20 15.13 1.37
C PHE A 45 -4.93 15.03 2.87
N ALA A 46 -4.11 14.06 3.29
CA ALA A 46 -3.76 13.91 4.70
C ALA A 46 -3.02 15.14 5.24
N ASP A 47 -2.05 15.66 4.48
CA ASP A 47 -1.32 16.86 4.86
C ASP A 47 -2.25 18.08 4.99
N ASP A 48 -3.13 18.28 4.01
CA ASP A 48 -4.05 19.41 3.99
C ASP A 48 -5.07 19.38 5.13
N ASN A 49 -5.36 18.21 5.64
CA ASN A 49 -6.38 18.02 6.68
C ASN A 49 -5.79 17.60 8.03
N GLY A 50 -4.47 17.61 8.18
CA GLY A 50 -3.82 17.26 9.44
C GLY A 50 -4.05 15.83 9.88
N LEU A 51 -4.17 14.90 8.93
CA LEU A 51 -4.40 13.49 9.21
C LEU A 51 -3.09 12.71 9.21
N ALA A 52 -3.02 11.68 10.04
CA ALA A 52 -1.90 10.75 10.00
C ALA A 52 -2.03 9.84 8.78
N VAL A 53 -0.90 9.49 8.19
CA VAL A 53 -0.87 8.57 7.06
C VAL A 53 0.28 7.59 7.23
N TRP A 54 0.00 6.29 6.98
CA TRP A 54 1.04 5.30 6.80
C TRP A 54 1.14 4.97 5.32
N ASP A 55 2.30 5.24 4.76
CA ASP A 55 2.52 5.03 3.33
C ASP A 55 3.02 3.61 3.09
N MET A 56 2.09 2.65 3.00
CA MET A 56 2.39 1.26 2.71
C MET A 56 3.07 1.14 1.34
N TYR A 57 2.63 1.92 0.37
CA TYR A 57 3.17 1.87 -0.98
C TYR A 57 4.69 2.09 -0.96
N GLU A 58 5.13 3.12 -0.24
CA GLU A 58 6.56 3.42 -0.11
C GLU A 58 7.27 2.36 0.71
N ALA A 59 6.66 1.90 1.80
CA ALA A 59 7.24 0.89 2.69
C ALA A 59 7.56 -0.42 1.98
N VAL A 60 6.76 -0.80 0.97
CA VAL A 60 6.97 -2.05 0.24
C VAL A 60 7.78 -1.89 -1.05
N GLY A 61 8.32 -0.70 -1.32
CA GLY A 61 9.23 -0.47 -2.44
C GLY A 61 8.91 0.71 -3.33
N GLY A 62 7.76 1.35 -3.16
CA GLY A 62 7.41 2.54 -3.90
C GLY A 62 7.08 2.28 -5.37
N ARG A 63 7.14 3.37 -6.15
CA ARG A 63 6.71 3.39 -7.55
C ARG A 63 7.37 2.30 -8.40
N GLN A 64 8.64 2.04 -8.18
CA GLN A 64 9.42 1.14 -9.03
C GLN A 64 9.43 -0.30 -8.55
N ARG A 65 9.27 -0.54 -7.26
CA ARG A 65 9.52 -1.84 -6.68
C ARG A 65 8.37 -2.46 -5.93
N ALA A 66 7.31 -1.71 -5.62
CA ALA A 66 6.23 -2.21 -4.76
C ALA A 66 5.66 -3.55 -5.25
N CYS A 67 5.11 -3.57 -6.46
CA CYS A 67 4.53 -4.78 -7.03
C CYS A 67 5.59 -5.84 -7.32
N LEU A 68 6.76 -5.42 -7.81
CA LEU A 68 7.83 -6.34 -8.16
C LEU A 68 8.31 -7.11 -6.93
N ASN A 69 8.47 -6.43 -5.80
CA ASN A 69 8.89 -7.08 -4.57
C ASN A 69 7.91 -8.18 -4.14
N TRP A 70 6.62 -7.87 -4.15
CA TRP A 70 5.60 -8.83 -3.77
C TRP A 70 5.54 -10.01 -4.74
N GLN A 71 5.66 -9.75 -6.04
CA GLN A 71 5.61 -10.78 -7.06
C GLN A 71 6.85 -11.68 -6.99
N GLU A 72 8.03 -11.09 -6.83
CA GLU A 72 9.28 -11.85 -6.69
C GLU A 72 9.26 -12.75 -5.45
N ALA A 73 8.64 -12.28 -4.37
CA ALA A 73 8.49 -13.06 -3.14
C ALA A 73 7.37 -14.11 -3.22
N LYS A 74 6.67 -14.19 -4.36
CA LYS A 74 5.56 -15.14 -4.58
C LYS A 74 4.43 -14.95 -3.57
N LEU A 75 4.12 -13.69 -3.26
CA LEU A 75 3.08 -13.34 -2.30
C LEU A 75 1.82 -12.81 -2.96
N MET A 76 1.77 -12.75 -4.29
CA MET A 76 0.59 -12.29 -5.02
C MET A 76 -0.20 -13.47 -5.60
N ARG A 77 -1.51 -13.27 -5.71
CA ARG A 77 -2.39 -14.22 -6.40
C ARG A 77 -2.16 -14.16 -7.92
N PRO A 78 -2.65 -15.17 -8.65
CA PRO A 78 -2.49 -15.18 -10.12
C PRO A 78 -3.10 -13.98 -10.84
N ASP A 79 -4.05 -13.26 -10.23
CA ASP A 79 -4.63 -12.06 -10.82
C ASP A 79 -3.69 -10.85 -10.79
N HIS A 80 -2.59 -10.92 -10.06
CA HIS A 80 -1.59 -9.85 -9.90
C HIS A 80 -2.16 -8.57 -9.27
N VAL A 81 -3.26 -8.69 -8.54
CA VAL A 81 -3.91 -7.59 -7.81
C VAL A 81 -4.01 -7.91 -6.34
N HIS A 82 -4.52 -9.08 -6.01
CA HIS A 82 -4.68 -9.52 -4.63
C HIS A 82 -3.45 -10.28 -4.16
N TYR A 83 -3.31 -10.39 -2.84
CA TYR A 83 -2.17 -11.04 -2.22
C TYR A 83 -2.60 -12.37 -1.60
N LEU A 84 -1.65 -13.28 -1.44
CA LEU A 84 -1.87 -14.50 -0.69
C LEU A 84 -2.03 -14.16 0.79
N PRO A 85 -2.61 -15.05 1.61
CA PRO A 85 -2.75 -14.79 3.05
C PRO A 85 -1.44 -14.38 3.71
N GLU A 86 -0.32 -14.99 3.35
CA GLU A 86 1.00 -14.65 3.88
C GLU A 86 1.41 -13.22 3.53
N GLY A 87 1.02 -12.75 2.34
CA GLY A 87 1.26 -11.38 1.93
C GLY A 87 0.47 -10.38 2.77
N TYR A 88 -0.79 -10.66 3.02
CA TYR A 88 -1.61 -9.81 3.88
C TYR A 88 -1.11 -9.79 5.32
N VAL A 89 -0.69 -10.94 5.84
CA VAL A 89 -0.10 -11.01 7.19
C VAL A 89 1.16 -10.14 7.27
N LEU A 90 2.00 -10.21 6.25
CA LEU A 90 3.22 -9.38 6.22
C LEU A 90 2.88 -7.89 6.16
N GLN A 91 1.86 -7.49 5.40
CA GLN A 91 1.40 -6.09 5.38
C GLN A 91 0.94 -5.64 6.75
N GLY A 92 0.18 -6.46 7.45
CA GLY A 92 -0.25 -6.18 8.83
C GLY A 92 0.92 -6.07 9.80
N GLU A 93 1.92 -6.91 9.66
CA GLU A 93 3.12 -6.87 10.48
C GLU A 93 3.91 -5.58 10.24
N LEU A 94 4.07 -5.16 8.99
CA LEU A 94 4.74 -3.91 8.65
C LEU A 94 3.99 -2.72 9.25
N PHE A 95 2.66 -2.72 9.17
CA PHE A 95 1.85 -1.69 9.80
C PHE A 95 2.04 -1.65 11.31
N TYR A 96 1.99 -2.82 11.95
CA TYR A 96 2.18 -2.93 13.40
C TYR A 96 3.53 -2.35 13.83
N GLN A 97 4.61 -2.69 13.11
CA GLN A 97 5.94 -2.18 13.44
C GLN A 97 6.01 -0.65 13.27
N ALA A 98 5.38 -0.11 12.23
CA ALA A 98 5.34 1.33 12.02
C ALA A 98 4.55 2.03 13.14
N LEU A 99 3.42 1.47 13.53
CA LEU A 99 2.59 2.01 14.61
C LEU A 99 3.31 1.97 15.95
N LEU A 100 3.98 0.87 16.25
CA LEU A 100 4.76 0.70 17.48
C LEU A 100 5.90 1.72 17.54
N LYS A 101 6.60 1.91 16.41
CA LYS A 101 7.66 2.91 16.34
C LYS A 101 7.12 4.32 16.59
N ALA A 102 6.01 4.65 15.95
CA ALA A 102 5.39 5.97 16.13
C ALA A 102 4.98 6.20 17.59
N TYR A 103 4.41 5.18 18.22
CA TYR A 103 4.05 5.24 19.64
C TYR A 103 5.28 5.44 20.52
N ASN A 104 6.34 4.65 20.29
CA ASN A 104 7.57 4.76 21.08
C ASN A 104 8.22 6.13 20.90
N ASP A 105 8.25 6.67 19.69
CA ASP A 105 8.77 8.01 19.43
C ASP A 105 7.95 9.06 20.20
N TYR A 106 6.63 8.91 20.21
CA TYR A 106 5.74 9.85 20.91
C TYR A 106 5.96 9.84 22.42
N VAL A 107 6.14 8.67 23.04
CA VAL A 107 6.34 8.55 24.48
C VAL A 107 7.80 8.68 24.91
N GLY A 108 8.72 8.82 23.97
CA GLY A 108 10.14 9.09 24.28
C GLY A 108 11.00 7.87 24.54
N TYR A 109 10.58 6.71 24.00
CA TYR A 109 11.41 5.50 24.09
C TYR A 109 12.41 5.40 22.96
#